data_6a97985638aaaf1ef3584b3703009e4a
#
_entry.id   6a97985638aaaf1ef3584b3703009e4a
#
_cell.length_a   1.000
_cell.length_b   1.000
_cell.length_c   1.000
_cell.angle_alpha   90.00
_cell.angle_beta   90.00
_cell.angle_gamma   90.00
#
_symmetry.space_group_name_H-M   'P 1'
#
loop_
_entity.id
_entity.type
_entity.pdbx_description
1 polymer ?
#
loop_
_entity_poly.entity_id
_entity_poly.type
_entity_poly.pdbx_seq_one_letter_code
_entity_poly.pdbx_strand_id
1 'polypeptide(L)'
;SAYTFQSMEGRSFSCVNHNAFLSMMEGALTGKTGFTNKAGYCYVGALERDGRRFTIALLACGWPNHKTYKWSDARTLFSYGLENYSYHSLTEASYEKDLLDPIPVKDAQTAYPGEEFLLPVKIKPGSIQKGEERHDGVDFVAFKENKKESIGILLKDGEKIETRSRVVSDLTAPVQKGTVVGEIVYLAGDTLLYREEIVTAETVERIDFFWCFTKVCRIFLPG
;
A
#
# COMPACT_ATOMS: atom_id res chain seq x y z
N SER A 1 -4.71 -15.04 -31.51
CA SER A 1 -3.48 -15.86 -31.54
C SER A 1 -3.83 -17.34 -31.58
N ALA A 2 -3.02 -18.14 -32.28
CA ALA A 2 -3.12 -19.59 -32.32
C ALA A 2 -1.94 -20.17 -31.52
N TYR A 3 -2.15 -21.31 -30.88
CA TYR A 3 -1.12 -22.06 -30.16
C TYR A 3 -1.17 -23.51 -30.62
N THR A 4 -0.01 -24.08 -31.04
CA THR A 4 0.10 -25.44 -31.49
C THR A 4 1.11 -26.18 -30.61
N PHE A 5 0.77 -27.39 -30.17
CA PHE A 5 1.63 -28.27 -29.39
C PHE A 5 1.48 -29.70 -29.82
N GLN A 6 2.45 -30.55 -29.46
CA GLN A 6 2.43 -31.97 -29.71
C GLN A 6 2.40 -32.77 -28.42
N SER A 7 1.67 -33.88 -28.41
CA SER A 7 1.74 -34.85 -27.33
C SER A 7 3.08 -35.61 -27.40
N MET A 8 3.44 -36.32 -26.34
CA MET A 8 4.61 -37.20 -26.30
C MET A 8 4.56 -38.30 -27.36
N GLU A 9 3.36 -38.64 -27.84
CA GLU A 9 3.14 -39.64 -28.92
C GLU A 9 3.14 -39.00 -30.33
N GLY A 10 3.56 -37.72 -30.45
CA GLY A 10 3.65 -37.03 -31.74
C GLY A 10 2.34 -36.50 -32.31
N ARG A 11 1.23 -36.53 -31.57
CA ARG A 11 -0.06 -36.01 -32.03
C ARG A 11 -0.08 -34.49 -31.90
N SER A 12 -0.36 -33.78 -33.00
CA SER A 12 -0.44 -32.32 -33.03
C SER A 12 -1.84 -31.82 -32.64
N PHE A 13 -1.85 -30.78 -31.82
CA PHE A 13 -3.06 -30.05 -31.42
C PHE A 13 -2.87 -28.58 -31.75
N SER A 14 -3.92 -27.94 -32.28
CA SER A 14 -3.93 -26.50 -32.54
C SER A 14 -5.16 -25.88 -31.87
N CYS A 15 -4.91 -24.84 -31.07
CA CYS A 15 -5.96 -24.09 -30.36
C CYS A 15 -5.95 -22.64 -30.85
N VAL A 16 -7.13 -22.10 -31.10
CA VAL A 16 -7.31 -20.68 -31.45
C VAL A 16 -7.97 -19.98 -30.27
N ASN A 17 -7.42 -18.81 -29.91
CA ASN A 17 -8.02 -18.00 -28.85
C ASN A 17 -9.30 -17.33 -29.38
N HIS A 18 -10.45 -17.65 -28.79
CA HIS A 18 -11.75 -17.11 -29.16
C HIS A 18 -12.12 -15.82 -28.41
N ASN A 19 -11.23 -15.27 -27.58
CA ASN A 19 -11.46 -14.00 -26.91
C ASN A 19 -11.29 -12.85 -27.92
N ALA A 20 -12.37 -12.45 -28.56
CA ALA A 20 -12.36 -11.36 -29.54
C ALA A 20 -11.94 -10.02 -28.94
N PHE A 21 -12.13 -9.82 -27.63
CA PHE A 21 -11.79 -8.56 -26.96
C PHE A 21 -10.31 -8.20 -27.05
N LEU A 22 -9.43 -9.20 -27.17
CA LEU A 22 -7.97 -8.98 -27.35
C LEU A 22 -7.62 -8.14 -28.59
N SER A 23 -8.46 -8.11 -29.60
CA SER A 23 -8.28 -7.28 -30.81
C SER A 23 -9.22 -6.07 -30.85
N MET A 24 -10.11 -5.91 -29.88
CA MET A 24 -11.13 -4.86 -29.88
C MET A 24 -10.74 -3.63 -29.05
N MET A 25 -9.81 -3.77 -28.12
CA MET A 25 -9.36 -2.69 -27.24
C MET A 25 -7.86 -2.81 -26.99
N GLU A 26 -7.15 -1.70 -27.20
CA GLU A 26 -5.73 -1.61 -26.91
C GLU A 26 -5.46 -1.81 -25.41
N GLY A 27 -4.44 -2.61 -25.10
CA GLY A 27 -4.08 -2.97 -23.73
C GLY A 27 -4.83 -4.18 -23.17
N ALA A 28 -5.76 -4.80 -23.91
CA ALA A 28 -6.41 -6.03 -23.48
C ALA A 28 -5.39 -7.16 -23.32
N LEU A 29 -5.27 -7.71 -22.08
CA LEU A 29 -4.27 -8.72 -21.72
C LEU A 29 -4.81 -10.14 -21.88
N THR A 30 -5.96 -10.40 -21.28
CA THR A 30 -6.52 -11.75 -21.17
C THR A 30 -8.02 -11.68 -20.91
N GLY A 31 -8.67 -12.82 -21.00
CA GLY A 31 -10.07 -12.97 -20.60
C GLY A 31 -10.60 -14.36 -20.88
N LYS A 32 -11.74 -14.65 -20.26
CA LYS A 32 -12.49 -15.89 -20.43
C LYS A 32 -13.97 -15.61 -20.62
N THR A 33 -14.53 -16.18 -21.64
CA THR A 33 -15.98 -16.17 -21.90
C THR A 33 -16.64 -17.42 -21.34
N GLY A 34 -17.88 -17.30 -20.95
CA GLY A 34 -18.74 -18.39 -20.56
C GLY A 34 -20.17 -18.18 -21.09
N PHE A 35 -20.89 -19.27 -21.30
CA PHE A 35 -22.30 -19.24 -21.63
C PHE A 35 -23.00 -20.51 -21.14
N THR A 36 -24.15 -20.35 -20.51
CA THR A 36 -25.17 -21.37 -20.35
C THR A 36 -26.54 -20.73 -20.56
N ASN A 37 -27.52 -21.52 -20.94
CA ASN A 37 -28.88 -20.99 -21.14
C ASN A 37 -29.44 -20.29 -19.90
N LYS A 38 -29.07 -20.76 -18.71
CA LYS A 38 -29.51 -20.20 -17.43
C LYS A 38 -28.71 -18.94 -17.03
N ALA A 39 -27.40 -18.93 -17.27
CA ALA A 39 -26.52 -17.83 -16.83
C ALA A 39 -26.37 -16.70 -17.86
N GLY A 40 -26.77 -16.92 -19.12
CA GLY A 40 -26.49 -15.98 -20.20
C GLY A 40 -25.00 -15.92 -20.58
N TYR A 41 -24.61 -14.92 -21.35
CA TYR A 41 -23.22 -14.67 -21.68
C TYR A 41 -22.50 -14.00 -20.50
N CYS A 42 -21.33 -14.55 -20.16
CA CYS A 42 -20.44 -14.02 -19.12
C CYS A 42 -19.06 -13.75 -19.70
N TYR A 43 -18.36 -12.80 -19.13
CA TYR A 43 -16.99 -12.48 -19.50
C TYR A 43 -16.21 -11.96 -18.28
N VAL A 44 -15.01 -12.49 -18.10
CA VAL A 44 -14.00 -11.91 -17.18
C VAL A 44 -12.82 -11.48 -18.04
N GLY A 45 -12.34 -10.29 -17.88
CA GLY A 45 -11.23 -9.76 -18.65
C GLY A 45 -10.32 -8.86 -17.86
N ALA A 46 -9.07 -8.72 -18.34
CA ALA A 46 -8.10 -7.78 -17.80
C ALA A 46 -7.54 -6.90 -18.93
N LEU A 47 -7.25 -5.65 -18.58
CA LEU A 47 -6.67 -4.64 -19.45
C LEU A 47 -5.56 -3.93 -18.69
N GLU A 48 -4.45 -3.63 -19.39
CA GLU A 48 -3.37 -2.77 -18.89
C GLU A 48 -3.07 -1.71 -19.93
N ARG A 49 -3.18 -0.45 -19.55
CA ARG A 49 -2.85 0.69 -20.41
C ARG A 49 -2.39 1.86 -19.56
N ASP A 50 -1.36 2.56 -20.02
CA ASP A 50 -0.76 3.72 -19.36
C ASP A 50 -0.34 3.42 -17.90
N GLY A 51 0.20 2.22 -17.65
CA GLY A 51 0.61 1.77 -16.31
C GLY A 51 -0.55 1.39 -15.39
N ARG A 52 -1.80 1.50 -15.84
CA ARG A 52 -3.00 1.16 -15.05
C ARG A 52 -3.55 -0.18 -15.48
N ARG A 53 -3.87 -1.03 -14.49
CA ARG A 53 -4.43 -2.36 -14.73
C ARG A 53 -5.84 -2.45 -14.15
N PHE A 54 -6.76 -2.93 -14.97
CA PHE A 54 -8.16 -3.13 -14.59
C PHE A 54 -8.59 -4.57 -14.87
N THR A 55 -9.43 -5.08 -14.00
CA THR A 55 -10.10 -6.37 -14.16
C THR A 55 -11.60 -6.16 -14.08
N ILE A 56 -12.36 -6.79 -15.00
CA ILE A 56 -13.81 -6.73 -15.01
C ILE A 56 -14.39 -8.13 -14.94
N ALA A 57 -15.59 -8.23 -14.39
CA ALA A 57 -16.43 -9.42 -14.41
C ALA A 57 -17.85 -9.04 -14.84
N LEU A 58 -18.28 -9.61 -15.95
CA LEU A 58 -19.60 -9.41 -16.52
C LEU A 58 -20.39 -10.72 -16.43
N LEU A 59 -21.56 -10.65 -15.84
CA LEU A 59 -22.48 -11.78 -15.68
C LEU A 59 -23.80 -11.46 -16.36
N ALA A 60 -24.42 -12.46 -16.99
CA ALA A 60 -25.73 -12.34 -17.63
C ALA A 60 -25.81 -11.25 -18.71
N CYS A 61 -24.74 -11.03 -19.48
CA CYS A 61 -24.64 -10.02 -20.53
C CYS A 61 -25.30 -10.49 -21.83
N GLY A 62 -26.61 -10.74 -21.80
CA GLY A 62 -27.41 -11.16 -22.94
C GLY A 62 -27.50 -12.67 -23.10
N TRP A 63 -28.42 -13.09 -24.01
CA TRP A 63 -28.72 -14.45 -24.39
C TRP A 63 -28.57 -14.63 -25.90
N PRO A 64 -28.89 -15.76 -26.51
CA PRO A 64 -28.47 -16.11 -27.88
C PRO A 64 -28.54 -15.04 -28.96
N ASN A 65 -29.51 -14.16 -28.98
CA ASN A 65 -29.58 -13.08 -29.99
C ASN A 65 -28.69 -11.85 -29.66
N HIS A 66 -28.07 -11.82 -28.48
CA HIS A 66 -27.30 -10.66 -27.95
C HIS A 66 -25.89 -11.03 -27.52
N LYS A 67 -25.24 -11.96 -28.24
CA LYS A 67 -23.90 -12.48 -27.91
C LYS A 67 -22.78 -11.45 -27.94
N THR A 68 -23.01 -10.26 -28.49
CA THR A 68 -22.03 -9.17 -28.58
C THR A 68 -22.10 -8.18 -27.42
N TYR A 69 -23.16 -8.19 -26.62
CA TYR A 69 -23.34 -7.24 -25.50
C TYR A 69 -22.17 -7.27 -24.53
N LYS A 70 -21.65 -8.44 -24.17
CA LYS A 70 -20.48 -8.58 -23.30
C LYS A 70 -19.26 -7.79 -23.79
N TRP A 71 -19.10 -7.61 -25.11
CA TRP A 71 -17.98 -6.85 -25.66
C TRP A 71 -18.22 -5.33 -25.58
N SER A 72 -19.44 -4.90 -25.83
CA SER A 72 -19.85 -3.51 -25.63
C SER A 72 -19.71 -3.10 -24.17
N ASP A 73 -20.25 -3.90 -23.26
CA ASP A 73 -20.23 -3.65 -21.83
C ASP A 73 -18.80 -3.67 -21.28
N ALA A 74 -17.97 -4.64 -21.74
CA ALA A 74 -16.56 -4.69 -21.40
C ALA A 74 -15.82 -3.42 -21.81
N ARG A 75 -16.06 -2.94 -23.03
CA ARG A 75 -15.44 -1.69 -23.51
C ARG A 75 -15.88 -0.50 -22.66
N THR A 76 -17.17 -0.39 -22.36
CA THR A 76 -17.71 0.69 -21.53
C THR A 76 -17.08 0.71 -20.14
N LEU A 77 -16.98 -0.45 -19.48
CA LEU A 77 -16.38 -0.53 -18.14
C LEU A 77 -14.89 -0.20 -18.14
N PHE A 78 -14.12 -0.73 -19.10
CA PHE A 78 -12.70 -0.40 -19.20
C PHE A 78 -12.47 1.07 -19.57
N SER A 79 -13.26 1.64 -20.48
CA SER A 79 -13.21 3.07 -20.80
C SER A 79 -13.51 3.91 -19.55
N TYR A 80 -14.56 3.57 -18.81
CA TYR A 80 -14.89 4.24 -17.55
C TYR A 80 -13.70 4.19 -16.56
N GLY A 81 -13.06 3.03 -16.40
CA GLY A 81 -11.87 2.91 -15.54
C GLY A 81 -10.72 3.81 -16.00
N LEU A 82 -10.44 3.82 -17.32
CA LEU A 82 -9.37 4.63 -17.89
C LEU A 82 -9.65 6.13 -17.84
N GLU A 83 -10.90 6.56 -17.92
CA GLU A 83 -11.31 7.97 -17.93
C GLU A 83 -11.43 8.55 -16.52
N ASN A 84 -11.75 7.72 -15.51
CA ASN A 84 -12.12 8.21 -14.18
C ASN A 84 -11.15 7.80 -13.07
N TYR A 85 -10.10 7.01 -13.34
CA TYR A 85 -9.15 6.59 -12.33
C TYR A 85 -7.73 6.94 -12.76
N SER A 86 -7.00 7.60 -11.88
CA SER A 86 -5.58 7.94 -12.05
C SER A 86 -4.73 7.30 -10.95
N TYR A 87 -3.43 7.15 -11.26
CA TYR A 87 -2.48 6.57 -10.34
C TYR A 87 -1.91 7.66 -9.43
N HIS A 88 -2.00 7.47 -8.11
CA HIS A 88 -1.46 8.36 -7.10
C HIS A 88 -0.40 7.66 -6.27
N SER A 89 0.74 8.31 -6.08
CA SER A 89 1.80 7.81 -5.20
C SER A 89 1.52 8.17 -3.75
N LEU A 90 1.86 7.27 -2.80
CA LEU A 90 1.80 7.61 -1.38
C LEU A 90 2.77 8.75 -0.99
N THR A 91 3.78 9.03 -1.83
CA THR A 91 4.70 10.16 -1.62
C THR A 91 4.06 11.53 -1.87
N GLU A 92 2.93 11.57 -2.59
CA GLU A 92 2.17 12.81 -2.79
C GLU A 92 1.45 13.28 -1.52
N ALA A 93 1.20 12.34 -0.60
CA ALA A 93 0.60 12.64 0.67
C ALA A 93 1.63 13.19 1.66
N SER A 94 1.35 14.37 2.23
CA SER A 94 2.20 15.03 3.22
C SER A 94 1.67 14.81 4.63
N TYR A 95 2.56 14.78 5.60
CA TYR A 95 2.26 14.83 7.03
C TYR A 95 2.85 16.10 7.64
N GLU A 96 2.41 16.46 8.86
CA GLU A 96 2.89 17.64 9.57
C GLU A 96 4.38 17.54 9.87
N LYS A 97 5.13 18.65 9.69
CA LYS A 97 6.60 18.66 9.80
C LYS A 97 7.10 18.39 11.21
N ASP A 98 6.36 18.82 12.22
CA ASP A 98 6.63 18.66 13.65
C ASP A 98 6.39 17.22 14.16
N LEU A 99 5.82 16.37 13.34
CA LEU A 99 5.58 14.97 13.71
C LEU A 99 6.87 14.20 14.06
N LEU A 100 7.99 14.62 13.53
CA LEU A 100 9.33 14.04 13.77
C LEU A 100 10.20 14.87 14.71
N ASP A 101 9.61 15.83 15.40
CA ASP A 101 10.32 16.58 16.42
C ASP A 101 10.75 15.64 17.57
N PRO A 102 11.91 15.86 18.16
CA PRO A 102 12.39 15.04 19.27
C PRO A 102 11.42 15.07 20.45
N ILE A 103 11.19 13.91 21.08
CA ILE A 103 10.26 13.74 22.19
C ILE A 103 10.99 13.95 23.52
N PRO A 104 10.46 14.78 24.45
CA PRO A 104 11.03 14.92 25.77
C PRO A 104 10.93 13.63 26.60
N VAL A 105 12.04 13.27 27.27
CA VAL A 105 12.12 12.04 28.09
C VAL A 105 12.42 12.41 29.52
N LYS A 106 11.48 12.10 30.41
CA LYS A 106 11.64 12.25 31.87
C LYS A 106 12.58 11.19 32.43
N ASP A 107 13.25 11.50 33.51
CA ASP A 107 14.21 10.63 34.22
C ASP A 107 15.34 10.06 33.33
N ALA A 108 15.70 10.77 32.26
CA ALA A 108 16.76 10.35 31.34
C ALA A 108 18.15 10.73 31.86
N GLN A 109 19.14 9.87 31.65
CA GLN A 109 20.55 10.20 31.86
C GLN A 109 21.00 11.26 30.83
N THR A 110 21.45 12.43 31.33
CA THR A 110 21.86 13.57 30.52
C THR A 110 23.35 13.93 30.75
N ALA A 111 23.88 14.89 30.01
CA ALA A 111 25.24 15.38 30.24
C ALA A 111 25.37 16.01 31.62
N TYR A 112 24.38 16.84 32.01
CA TYR A 112 24.32 17.48 33.34
C TYR A 112 22.99 17.19 34.03
N PRO A 113 22.97 17.08 35.36
CA PRO A 113 21.72 16.91 36.11
C PRO A 113 20.75 18.06 35.87
N GLY A 114 19.49 17.72 35.60
CA GLY A 114 18.40 18.69 35.38
C GLY A 114 18.21 19.17 33.95
N GLU A 115 19.05 18.74 33.02
CA GLU A 115 18.82 18.98 31.62
C GLU A 115 17.66 18.13 31.08
N GLU A 116 16.91 18.72 30.14
CA GLU A 116 15.88 18.00 29.39
C GLU A 116 16.55 17.12 28.33
N PHE A 117 16.13 15.88 28.24
CA PHE A 117 16.57 14.96 27.18
C PHE A 117 15.53 14.92 26.08
N LEU A 118 15.92 15.30 24.87
CA LEU A 118 15.09 15.25 23.67
C LEU A 118 15.50 14.06 22.82
N LEU A 119 14.65 13.03 22.78
CA LEU A 119 14.90 11.77 22.10
C LEU A 119 14.52 11.87 20.62
N PRO A 120 15.50 11.72 19.70
CA PRO A 120 15.21 11.70 18.28
C PRO A 120 14.32 10.52 17.91
N VAL A 121 13.39 10.78 17.00
CA VAL A 121 12.51 9.75 16.41
C VAL A 121 12.74 9.64 14.91
N LYS A 122 12.30 8.53 14.34
CA LYS A 122 12.38 8.26 12.90
C LYS A 122 11.22 7.43 12.44
N ILE A 123 10.89 7.56 11.17
CA ILE A 123 9.93 6.69 10.53
C ILE A 123 10.58 5.33 10.26
N LYS A 124 9.92 4.28 10.68
CA LYS A 124 10.20 2.91 10.28
C LYS A 124 9.29 2.58 9.11
N PRO A 125 9.85 2.24 7.93
CA PRO A 125 9.04 1.89 6.78
C PRO A 125 8.02 0.82 7.17
N GLY A 126 6.75 1.11 6.85
CA GLY A 126 5.65 0.21 7.15
C GLY A 126 5.70 -1.03 6.27
N SER A 127 4.92 -2.01 6.63
CA SER A 127 4.50 -3.08 5.75
C SER A 127 3.15 -2.71 5.15
N ILE A 128 2.97 -2.96 3.85
CA ILE A 128 1.63 -3.01 3.27
C ILE A 128 0.91 -4.11 4.05
N GLN A 129 -0.12 -3.76 4.82
CA GLN A 129 -1.01 -4.78 5.31
C GLN A 129 -1.67 -5.40 4.09
N LYS A 130 -1.23 -6.59 3.71
CA LYS A 130 -2.04 -7.47 2.86
C LYS A 130 -3.33 -7.64 3.61
N GLY A 131 -4.39 -6.96 3.13
CA GLY A 131 -5.67 -7.02 3.80
C GLY A 131 -6.07 -8.47 3.99
N GLU A 132 -6.16 -8.88 5.23
CA GLU A 132 -7.07 -9.93 5.61
C GLU A 132 -8.46 -9.35 5.35
N GLU A 133 -9.16 -10.00 4.41
CA GLU A 133 -10.54 -9.75 3.99
C GLU A 133 -10.78 -8.44 3.22
N ARG A 134 -11.03 -8.65 1.93
CA ARG A 134 -11.53 -7.71 0.96
C ARG A 134 -12.90 -7.17 1.41
N HIS A 135 -12.90 -5.95 1.88
CA HIS A 135 -14.04 -5.08 1.69
C HIS A 135 -13.61 -3.99 0.71
N ASP A 136 -14.36 -3.89 -0.41
CA ASP A 136 -14.35 -2.78 -1.38
C ASP A 136 -13.22 -2.67 -2.43
N GLY A 137 -12.73 -3.81 -2.96
CA GLY A 137 -12.22 -3.81 -4.34
C GLY A 137 -10.97 -2.98 -4.68
N VAL A 138 -10.19 -2.54 -3.70
CA VAL A 138 -8.96 -1.78 -3.94
C VAL A 138 -7.78 -2.74 -4.08
N ASP A 139 -7.29 -2.92 -5.28
CA ASP A 139 -6.08 -3.71 -5.56
C ASP A 139 -4.83 -2.83 -5.35
N PHE A 140 -4.05 -3.16 -4.34
CA PHE A 140 -2.70 -2.61 -4.17
C PHE A 140 -1.74 -3.25 -5.17
N VAL A 141 -1.18 -2.44 -6.05
CA VAL A 141 -0.05 -2.87 -6.88
C VAL A 141 1.23 -2.56 -6.12
N ALA A 142 1.73 -3.53 -5.34
CA ALA A 142 3.07 -3.44 -4.79
C ALA A 142 4.08 -3.67 -5.93
N PHE A 143 4.79 -2.62 -6.33
CA PHE A 143 5.99 -2.78 -7.12
C PHE A 143 7.08 -3.43 -6.25
N LYS A 144 7.96 -4.20 -6.88
CA LYS A 144 8.93 -5.17 -6.30
C LYS A 144 9.93 -4.63 -5.26
N GLU A 145 9.90 -3.38 -4.91
CA GLU A 145 10.72 -2.78 -3.85
C GLU A 145 9.83 -2.14 -2.80
N ASN A 146 9.99 -2.55 -1.54
CA ASN A 146 9.29 -2.03 -0.35
C ASN A 146 9.67 -0.57 0.00
N LYS A 147 9.82 0.29 -1.00
CA LYS A 147 10.02 1.72 -0.79
C LYS A 147 8.69 2.42 -0.98
N LYS A 148 8.36 3.33 -0.09
CA LYS A 148 7.17 4.20 -0.16
C LYS A 148 7.00 4.86 -1.54
N GLU A 149 8.12 5.18 -2.19
CA GLU A 149 8.20 5.76 -3.54
C GLU A 149 7.64 4.85 -4.64
N SER A 150 7.55 3.54 -4.39
CA SER A 150 7.04 2.55 -5.33
C SER A 150 5.62 2.09 -5.02
N ILE A 151 5.00 2.62 -3.96
CA ILE A 151 3.63 2.29 -3.59
C ILE A 151 2.71 3.33 -4.20
N GLY A 152 1.87 2.87 -5.09
CA GLY A 152 0.85 3.71 -5.69
C GLY A 152 -0.50 3.01 -5.66
N ILE A 153 -1.55 3.80 -5.78
CA ILE A 153 -2.93 3.34 -5.75
C ILE A 153 -3.71 4.02 -6.88
N LEU A 154 -4.62 3.28 -7.50
CA LEU A 154 -5.61 3.84 -8.40
C LEU A 154 -6.74 4.46 -7.58
N LEU A 155 -6.91 5.77 -7.69
CA LEU A 155 -8.01 6.51 -7.10
C LEU A 155 -8.92 7.07 -8.18
N LYS A 156 -10.20 7.17 -7.86
CA LYS A 156 -11.17 7.84 -8.70
C LYS A 156 -10.91 9.34 -8.69
N ASP A 157 -11.24 10.02 -9.79
CA ASP A 157 -11.13 11.47 -9.89
C ASP A 157 -11.89 12.17 -8.75
N GLY A 158 -11.18 13.05 -8.05
CA GLY A 158 -11.68 13.75 -6.86
C GLY A 158 -11.38 13.06 -5.53
N GLU A 159 -10.99 11.78 -5.52
CA GLU A 159 -10.46 11.13 -4.33
C GLU A 159 -9.02 11.55 -4.07
N LYS A 160 -8.65 11.63 -2.79
CA LYS A 160 -7.29 12.01 -2.36
C LYS A 160 -6.80 11.05 -1.29
N ILE A 161 -5.47 10.95 -1.21
CA ILE A 161 -4.84 10.28 -0.08
C ILE A 161 -4.76 11.27 1.07
N GLU A 162 -5.41 10.93 2.19
CA GLU A 162 -5.33 11.67 3.44
C GLU A 162 -4.34 11.00 4.37
N THR A 163 -3.61 11.79 5.15
CA THR A 163 -2.76 11.29 6.23
C THR A 163 -3.35 11.66 7.57
N ARG A 164 -3.30 10.71 8.52
CA ARG A 164 -3.56 10.96 9.93
C ARG A 164 -2.34 10.46 10.70
N SER A 165 -1.88 11.27 11.64
CA SER A 165 -0.70 10.94 12.43
C SER A 165 -0.98 11.11 13.91
N ARG A 166 -0.28 10.31 14.71
CA ARG A 166 -0.32 10.39 16.16
C ARG A 166 1.05 10.05 16.70
N VAL A 167 1.57 10.86 17.60
CA VAL A 167 2.80 10.63 18.34
C VAL A 167 2.56 10.94 19.82
N VAL A 168 3.27 10.24 20.71
CA VAL A 168 3.19 10.54 22.15
C VAL A 168 3.89 11.85 22.46
N SER A 169 3.37 12.61 23.43
CA SER A 169 3.90 13.94 23.79
C SER A 169 5.12 13.88 24.68
N ASP A 170 5.29 12.83 25.49
CA ASP A 170 6.44 12.65 26.39
C ASP A 170 6.68 11.16 26.64
N LEU A 171 7.87 10.84 27.13
CA LEU A 171 8.29 9.50 27.53
C LEU A 171 8.95 9.52 28.92
N THR A 172 9.09 8.36 29.52
CA THR A 172 9.85 8.19 30.77
C THR A 172 10.89 7.11 30.58
N ALA A 173 12.14 7.40 30.93
CA ALA A 173 13.23 6.44 30.83
C ALA A 173 13.04 5.24 31.80
N PRO A 174 13.54 4.02 31.46
CA PRO A 174 14.34 3.74 30.28
C PRO A 174 13.51 3.54 29.02
N VAL A 175 14.02 3.96 27.85
CA VAL A 175 13.39 3.79 26.56
C VAL A 175 14.36 3.09 25.61
N GLN A 176 13.92 2.00 25.00
CA GLN A 176 14.79 1.26 24.07
C GLN A 176 14.71 1.84 22.65
N LYS A 177 15.80 1.78 21.92
CA LYS A 177 15.83 2.09 20.47
C LYS A 177 14.84 1.21 19.73
N GLY A 178 14.04 1.80 18.85
CA GLY A 178 13.03 1.10 18.07
C GLY A 178 11.68 0.94 18.78
N THR A 179 11.52 1.52 19.98
CA THR A 179 10.21 1.59 20.65
C THR A 179 9.23 2.41 19.78
N VAL A 180 8.05 1.84 19.52
CA VAL A 180 7.00 2.54 18.76
C VAL A 180 6.41 3.63 19.63
N VAL A 181 6.47 4.87 19.15
CA VAL A 181 6.01 6.08 19.85
C VAL A 181 4.91 6.82 19.07
N GLY A 182 4.64 6.38 17.86
CA GLY A 182 3.59 6.97 17.02
C GLY A 182 3.37 6.17 15.75
N GLU A 183 2.43 6.66 14.97
CA GLU A 183 2.07 6.08 13.67
C GLU A 183 1.62 7.15 12.69
N ILE A 184 1.81 6.89 11.40
CA ILE A 184 1.24 7.63 10.29
C ILE A 184 0.37 6.67 9.51
N VAL A 185 -0.89 7.00 9.30
CA VAL A 185 -1.82 6.23 8.49
C VAL A 185 -2.20 7.00 7.23
N TYR A 186 -2.26 6.30 6.12
CA TYR A 186 -2.63 6.82 4.80
C TYR A 186 -3.99 6.23 4.43
N LEU A 187 -4.94 7.07 4.09
CA LEU A 187 -6.34 6.73 3.87
C LEU A 187 -6.80 7.22 2.51
N ALA A 188 -7.67 6.45 1.85
CA ALA A 188 -8.53 6.94 0.78
C ALA A 188 -9.98 6.82 1.26
N GLY A 189 -10.60 7.96 1.57
CA GLY A 189 -11.86 7.96 2.32
C GLY A 189 -11.71 7.22 3.65
N ASP A 190 -12.50 6.18 3.88
CA ASP A 190 -12.43 5.35 5.10
C ASP A 190 -11.50 4.13 4.96
N THR A 191 -10.90 3.93 3.78
CA THR A 191 -10.06 2.76 3.51
C THR A 191 -8.61 3.02 3.91
N LEU A 192 -8.08 2.20 4.82
CA LEU A 192 -6.67 2.22 5.20
C LEU A 192 -5.82 1.67 4.05
N LEU A 193 -4.92 2.50 3.51
CA LEU A 193 -4.02 2.16 2.42
C LEU A 193 -2.67 1.64 2.92
N TYR A 194 -2.09 2.37 3.88
CA TYR A 194 -0.74 2.11 4.36
C TYR A 194 -0.55 2.66 5.77
N ARG A 195 0.38 2.07 6.51
CA ARG A 195 0.75 2.52 7.86
C ARG A 195 2.27 2.51 8.01
N GLU A 196 2.80 3.56 8.58
CA GLU A 196 4.19 3.68 9.02
C GLU A 196 4.23 3.82 10.54
N GLU A 197 5.27 3.26 11.17
CA GLU A 197 5.52 3.41 12.60
C GLU A 197 6.55 4.52 12.83
N ILE A 198 6.32 5.36 13.84
CA ILE A 198 7.32 6.29 14.35
C ILE A 198 8.00 5.61 15.52
N VAL A 199 9.33 5.48 15.45
CA VAL A 199 10.10 4.75 16.45
C VAL A 199 11.24 5.59 16.97
N THR A 200 11.66 5.32 18.21
CA THR A 200 12.82 5.96 18.83
C THR A 200 14.11 5.63 18.07
N ALA A 201 14.98 6.62 17.88
CA ALA A 201 16.23 6.47 17.11
C ALA A 201 17.36 5.86 17.95
N GLU A 202 17.33 6.01 19.26
CA GLU A 202 18.35 5.53 20.20
C GLU A 202 17.75 5.04 21.52
N THR A 203 18.58 4.39 22.34
CA THR A 203 18.22 3.94 23.68
C THR A 203 18.54 5.04 24.68
N VAL A 204 17.67 5.26 25.65
CA VAL A 204 17.82 6.21 26.75
C VAL A 204 17.72 5.45 28.06
N GLU A 205 18.78 5.55 28.86
CA GLU A 205 18.83 4.92 30.19
C GLU A 205 18.21 5.84 31.24
N ARG A 206 17.68 5.22 32.30
CA ARG A 206 17.11 5.95 33.43
C ARG A 206 18.22 6.44 34.36
N ILE A 207 18.03 7.61 34.97
CA ILE A 207 18.82 8.09 36.09
C ILE A 207 18.75 7.07 37.24
N ASP A 208 19.93 6.66 37.73
CA ASP A 208 20.06 5.79 38.88
C ASP A 208 21.09 6.37 39.90
N PHE A 209 21.22 5.69 41.03
CA PHE A 209 22.15 6.11 42.09
C PHE A 209 23.59 6.17 41.58
N PHE A 210 23.99 5.20 40.78
CA PHE A 210 25.38 5.12 40.28
C PHE A 210 25.70 6.26 39.31
N TRP A 211 24.76 6.59 38.44
CA TRP A 211 24.89 7.70 37.53
C TRP A 211 24.99 9.02 38.30
N CYS A 212 24.11 9.26 39.29
CA CYS A 212 24.12 10.44 40.14
C CYS A 212 25.46 10.56 40.89
N PHE A 213 25.92 9.48 41.54
CA PHE A 213 27.16 9.42 42.27
C PHE A 213 28.36 9.75 41.36
N THR A 214 28.43 9.15 40.18
CA THR A 214 29.51 9.40 39.22
C THR A 214 29.53 10.87 38.76
N LYS A 215 28.37 11.48 38.51
CA LYS A 215 28.28 12.90 38.13
C LYS A 215 28.74 13.81 39.26
N VAL A 216 28.32 13.56 40.49
CA VAL A 216 28.75 14.34 41.66
C VAL A 216 30.27 14.21 41.85
N CYS A 217 30.83 13.00 41.81
CA CYS A 217 32.26 12.78 41.91
C CYS A 217 33.07 13.57 40.85
N ARG A 218 32.62 13.60 39.61
CA ARG A 218 33.27 14.35 38.53
C ARG A 218 33.26 15.87 38.75
N ILE A 219 32.23 16.39 39.42
CA ILE A 219 32.15 17.83 39.75
C ILE A 219 33.12 18.20 40.86
N PHE A 220 33.25 17.32 41.88
CA PHE A 220 34.07 17.63 43.08
C PHE A 220 35.49 17.08 43.05
N LEU A 221 35.78 16.12 42.15
CA LEU A 221 37.10 15.51 41.97
C LEU A 221 37.52 15.64 40.50
N PRO A 222 37.77 16.86 40.02
CA PRO A 222 38.32 17.03 38.69
C PRO A 222 39.71 16.42 38.66
N GLY A 223 39.89 15.34 37.86
CA GLY A 223 41.17 14.70 37.62
C GLY A 223 42.04 15.49 36.67
#